data_831c238c336f766cee7dc9ee43450959
#
_entry.id   831c238c336f766cee7dc9ee43450959
#
_cell.length_a   1.000
_cell.length_b   1.000
_cell.length_c   1.000
_cell.angle_alpha   90.00
_cell.angle_beta   90.00
_cell.angle_gamma   90.00
#
_symmetry.space_group_name_H-M   'P 1'
#
loop_
_entity.id
_entity.type
_entity.pdbx_description
1 polymer ?
#
loop_
_entity_poly.entity_id
_entity_poly.type
_entity_poly.pdbx_seq_one_letter_code
_entity_poly.pdbx_strand_id
1 'polypeptide(L)'
;LRIVRALDYLVTLPQWDGERVLLYGRSQGGGQAGALAGIDSRITASCMEVPGMMDIGAKLDNGRKGSYPSGYAKHAEREKERAFVPYYDAAILLGMTKADIFMEAGLIDTACPAPCIAAGYNNAASPVKNILFSPYRPHSSKSIDFRHKQEWKESILDAREAFIENHLK
;
A
#
# COMPACT_ATOMS: atom_id res chain seq x y z
N LEU A 1 -4.56 12.25 -8.61
CA LEU A 1 -4.26 13.62 -9.07
C LEU A 1 -3.61 14.50 -8.00
N ARG A 2 -4.15 14.58 -6.74
CA ARG A 2 -3.58 15.48 -5.71
C ARG A 2 -2.15 15.13 -5.33
N ILE A 3 -1.84 13.83 -5.18
CA ILE A 3 -0.49 13.37 -4.81
C ILE A 3 0.49 13.62 -5.94
N VAL A 4 0.09 13.40 -7.20
CA VAL A 4 0.92 13.75 -8.37
C VAL A 4 1.26 15.22 -8.37
N ARG A 5 0.29 16.12 -8.10
CA ARG A 5 0.54 17.56 -8.01
C ARG A 5 1.48 17.95 -6.86
N ALA A 6 1.37 17.26 -5.72
CA ALA A 6 2.31 17.46 -4.63
C ALA A 6 3.74 17.03 -5.04
N LEU A 7 3.87 15.91 -5.73
CA LEU A 7 5.15 15.46 -6.26
C LEU A 7 5.70 16.43 -7.32
N ASP A 8 4.86 16.91 -8.25
CA ASP A 8 5.25 17.92 -9.24
C ASP A 8 5.86 19.16 -8.58
N TYR A 9 5.32 19.56 -7.42
CA TYR A 9 5.87 20.67 -6.65
C TYR A 9 7.15 20.27 -5.91
N LEU A 10 7.18 19.12 -5.24
CA LEU A 10 8.34 18.67 -4.45
C LEU A 10 9.62 18.56 -5.30
N VAL A 11 9.51 18.08 -6.53
CA VAL A 11 10.68 17.94 -7.42
C VAL A 11 11.20 19.28 -7.97
N THR A 12 10.51 20.40 -7.69
CA THR A 12 11.02 21.75 -8.01
C THR A 12 11.80 22.37 -6.86
N LEU A 13 11.76 21.76 -5.67
CA LEU A 13 12.42 22.32 -4.49
C LEU A 13 13.94 22.14 -4.57
N PRO A 14 14.73 23.14 -4.19
CA PRO A 14 16.19 23.05 -4.23
C PRO A 14 16.77 22.04 -3.22
N GLN A 15 15.98 21.54 -2.29
CA GLN A 15 16.35 20.50 -1.33
C GLN A 15 16.23 19.08 -1.90
N TRP A 16 15.55 18.89 -3.03
CA TRP A 16 15.48 17.59 -3.67
C TRP A 16 16.80 17.25 -4.35
N ASP A 17 17.27 16.03 -4.15
CA ASP A 17 18.55 15.56 -4.70
C ASP A 17 18.53 15.26 -6.21
N GLY A 18 17.36 15.32 -6.84
CA GLY A 18 17.15 15.02 -8.26
C GLY A 18 16.93 13.55 -8.58
N GLU A 19 17.03 12.65 -7.62
CA GLU A 19 17.05 11.21 -7.84
C GLU A 19 16.02 10.44 -7.01
N ARG A 20 15.94 10.68 -5.71
CA ARG A 20 15.22 9.83 -4.77
C ARG A 20 13.87 10.41 -4.39
N VAL A 21 12.83 9.59 -4.51
CA VAL A 21 11.50 9.87 -4.01
C VAL A 21 10.95 8.64 -3.33
N LEU A 22 10.89 8.68 -2.00
CA LEU A 22 10.25 7.65 -1.20
C LEU A 22 8.84 8.10 -0.81
N LEU A 23 7.86 7.25 -1.06
CA LEU A 23 6.51 7.42 -0.54
C LEU A 23 6.32 6.58 0.72
N TYR A 24 5.79 7.22 1.76
CA TYR A 24 5.31 6.51 2.94
C TYR A 24 3.82 6.76 3.12
N GLY A 25 3.07 5.69 3.30
CA GLY A 25 1.64 5.81 3.51
C GLY A 25 1.05 4.69 4.34
N ARG A 26 0.02 5.04 5.12
CA ARG A 26 -0.73 4.09 5.94
C ARG A 26 -2.18 4.04 5.49
N SER A 27 -2.80 2.84 5.53
CA SER A 27 -4.21 2.63 5.21
C SER A 27 -4.54 3.18 3.82
N GLN A 28 -5.45 4.12 3.68
CA GLN A 28 -5.74 4.82 2.43
C GLN A 28 -4.48 5.46 1.83
N GLY A 29 -3.64 6.09 2.66
CA GLY A 29 -2.36 6.66 2.23
C GLY A 29 -1.40 5.61 1.68
N GLY A 30 -1.39 4.41 2.27
CA GLY A 30 -0.61 3.27 1.77
C GLY A 30 -1.09 2.80 0.39
N GLY A 31 -2.40 2.70 0.17
CA GLY A 31 -2.94 2.39 -1.15
C GLY A 31 -2.64 3.48 -2.19
N GLN A 32 -2.71 4.74 -1.78
CA GLN A 32 -2.34 5.86 -2.65
C GLN A 32 -0.84 5.85 -3.00
N ALA A 33 0.02 5.51 -2.03
CA ALA A 33 1.46 5.36 -2.27
C ALA A 33 1.75 4.21 -3.25
N GLY A 34 1.07 3.06 -3.08
CA GLY A 34 1.18 1.93 -4.01
C GLY A 34 0.68 2.27 -5.41
N ALA A 35 -0.48 2.92 -5.52
CA ALA A 35 -1.02 3.35 -6.81
C ALA A 35 -0.07 4.32 -7.52
N LEU A 36 0.48 5.30 -6.80
CA LEU A 36 1.40 6.26 -7.39
C LEU A 36 2.73 5.61 -7.79
N ALA A 37 3.26 4.70 -6.97
CA ALA A 37 4.46 3.93 -7.32
C ALA A 37 4.28 3.11 -8.61
N GLY A 38 3.05 2.70 -8.92
CA GLY A 38 2.74 1.99 -10.16
C GLY A 38 2.65 2.88 -11.41
N ILE A 39 2.31 4.17 -11.26
CA ILE A 39 2.00 5.04 -12.40
C ILE A 39 2.97 6.21 -12.59
N ASP A 40 3.86 6.47 -11.64
CA ASP A 40 4.82 7.59 -11.71
C ASP A 40 6.25 7.07 -11.51
N SER A 41 7.02 7.12 -12.59
CA SER A 41 8.40 6.58 -12.63
C SER A 41 9.42 7.38 -11.80
N ARG A 42 9.04 8.53 -11.26
CA ARG A 42 9.88 9.31 -10.33
C ARG A 42 9.94 8.67 -8.95
N ILE A 43 9.00 7.78 -8.63
CA ILE A 43 9.00 7.09 -7.34
C ILE A 43 10.06 5.99 -7.37
N THR A 44 11.02 6.08 -6.46
CA THR A 44 12.11 5.11 -6.31
C THR A 44 11.85 4.08 -5.23
N ALA A 45 11.07 4.44 -4.20
CA ALA A 45 10.66 3.53 -3.13
C ALA A 45 9.26 3.84 -2.61
N SER A 46 8.55 2.81 -2.14
CA SER A 46 7.24 2.96 -1.52
C SER A 46 7.08 2.05 -0.31
N CYS A 47 6.88 2.65 0.85
CA CYS A 47 6.65 1.98 2.13
C CYS A 47 5.17 2.07 2.50
N MET A 48 4.48 0.94 2.57
CA MET A 48 3.04 0.85 2.71
C MET A 48 2.65 0.11 4.01
N GLU A 49 2.15 0.85 4.98
CA GLU A 49 1.66 0.31 6.26
C GLU A 49 0.17 -0.02 6.14
N VAL A 50 -0.19 -1.28 6.26
CA VAL A 50 -1.57 -1.82 6.14
C VAL A 50 -2.37 -1.12 5.03
N PRO A 51 -1.87 -1.14 3.78
CA PRO A 51 -2.43 -0.36 2.70
C PRO A 51 -3.88 -0.75 2.39
N GLY A 52 -4.73 0.25 2.22
CA GLY A 52 -6.05 0.11 1.61
C GLY A 52 -5.99 0.10 0.10
N MET A 53 -7.15 0.10 -0.54
CA MET A 53 -7.29 0.18 -2.00
C MET A 53 -6.58 -0.96 -2.76
N MET A 54 -6.31 -2.08 -2.09
CA MET A 54 -5.71 -3.28 -2.66
C MET A 54 -6.79 -4.33 -2.91
N ASP A 55 -6.84 -4.91 -4.09
CA ASP A 55 -7.80 -5.96 -4.47
C ASP A 55 -9.26 -5.55 -4.12
N ILE A 56 -9.62 -4.34 -4.51
CA ILE A 56 -10.97 -3.77 -4.29
C ILE A 56 -12.02 -4.63 -5.00
N GLY A 57 -11.65 -5.18 -6.15
CA GLY A 57 -12.47 -6.05 -6.98
C GLY A 57 -12.76 -7.42 -6.39
N ALA A 58 -12.07 -7.88 -5.35
CA ALA A 58 -12.23 -9.21 -4.77
C ALA A 58 -13.68 -9.57 -4.43
N LYS A 59 -14.48 -8.58 -4.00
CA LYS A 59 -15.89 -8.78 -3.70
C LYS A 59 -16.75 -8.94 -4.95
N LEU A 60 -16.37 -8.31 -6.05
CA LEU A 60 -17.07 -8.39 -7.32
C LEU A 60 -16.86 -9.75 -8.00
N ASP A 61 -15.65 -10.30 -7.86
CA ASP A 61 -15.25 -11.51 -8.60
C ASP A 61 -15.60 -12.81 -7.88
N ASN A 62 -15.42 -12.87 -6.58
CA ASN A 62 -15.55 -14.13 -5.82
C ASN A 62 -16.23 -13.99 -4.46
N GLY A 63 -16.86 -12.84 -4.18
CA GLY A 63 -17.56 -12.56 -2.93
C GLY A 63 -16.68 -12.37 -1.71
N ARG A 64 -15.35 -12.41 -1.87
CA ARG A 64 -14.42 -12.15 -0.77
C ARG A 64 -14.51 -10.69 -0.33
N LYS A 65 -14.18 -10.43 0.92
CA LYS A 65 -14.09 -9.06 1.40
C LYS A 65 -12.87 -8.39 0.77
N GLY A 66 -13.11 -7.42 -0.13
CA GLY A 66 -12.07 -6.54 -0.65
C GLY A 66 -11.61 -5.52 0.39
N SER A 67 -10.50 -4.86 0.11
CA SER A 67 -9.99 -3.76 0.93
C SER A 67 -10.90 -2.53 0.88
N TYR A 68 -10.72 -1.60 1.83
CA TYR A 68 -11.36 -0.29 1.77
C TYR A 68 -10.94 0.45 0.46
N PRO A 69 -11.84 1.10 -0.26
CA PRO A 69 -13.25 1.32 0.05
C PRO A 69 -14.16 0.19 -0.48
N SER A 70 -14.49 -0.77 0.37
CA SER A 70 -15.35 -1.91 0.01
C SER A 70 -16.84 -1.56 -0.17
N GLY A 71 -17.20 -0.30 0.08
CA GLY A 71 -18.59 0.19 0.03
C GLY A 71 -19.20 0.26 -1.36
N TYR A 72 -18.40 0.35 -2.40
CA TYR A 72 -18.87 0.46 -3.80
C TYR A 72 -19.68 -0.75 -4.27
N ALA A 73 -19.41 -1.93 -3.71
CA ALA A 73 -20.13 -3.14 -4.08
C ALA A 73 -21.57 -3.25 -3.54
N LYS A 74 -22.09 -2.24 -2.85
CA LYS A 74 -23.49 -2.24 -2.37
C LYS A 74 -24.51 -1.78 -3.40
N HIS A 75 -24.07 -1.10 -4.45
CA HIS A 75 -24.97 -0.52 -5.45
C HIS A 75 -24.81 -1.21 -6.81
N ALA A 76 -25.86 -1.69 -7.27
CA ALA A 76 -26.39 -2.49 -8.33
C ALA A 76 -25.78 -2.43 -9.76
N GLU A 77 -24.68 -1.76 -10.03
CA GLU A 77 -24.09 -1.70 -11.36
C GLU A 77 -22.71 -2.37 -11.42
N ARG A 78 -22.65 -3.64 -11.00
CA ARG A 78 -21.42 -4.44 -10.89
C ARG A 78 -20.55 -4.44 -12.15
N GLU A 79 -21.13 -4.43 -13.33
CA GLU A 79 -20.37 -4.43 -14.59
C GLU A 79 -19.67 -3.10 -14.84
N LYS A 80 -20.31 -1.97 -14.57
CA LYS A 80 -19.68 -0.66 -14.68
C LYS A 80 -18.57 -0.49 -13.64
N GLU A 81 -18.80 -0.92 -12.40
CA GLU A 81 -17.79 -0.86 -11.35
C GLU A 81 -16.56 -1.70 -11.72
N ARG A 82 -16.74 -2.90 -12.25
CA ARG A 82 -15.65 -3.76 -12.74
C ARG A 82 -14.78 -3.07 -13.79
N ALA A 83 -15.40 -2.35 -14.72
CA ALA A 83 -14.68 -1.66 -15.77
C ALA A 83 -13.77 -0.54 -15.23
N PHE A 84 -14.09 0.04 -14.07
CA PHE A 84 -13.33 1.14 -13.46
C PHE A 84 -12.32 0.70 -12.40
N VAL A 85 -12.51 -0.47 -11.76
CA VAL A 85 -11.61 -0.97 -10.71
C VAL A 85 -10.14 -0.95 -11.14
N PRO A 86 -9.75 -1.41 -12.35
CA PRO A 86 -8.34 -1.42 -12.75
C PRO A 86 -7.66 -0.05 -12.74
N TYR A 87 -8.42 1.03 -12.84
CA TYR A 87 -7.86 2.38 -12.91
C TYR A 87 -7.52 2.98 -11.54
N TYR A 88 -7.98 2.37 -10.45
CA TYR A 88 -7.73 2.88 -9.10
C TYR A 88 -7.39 1.81 -8.06
N ASP A 89 -7.40 0.53 -8.43
CA ASP A 89 -6.96 -0.55 -7.56
C ASP A 89 -5.43 -0.58 -7.49
N ALA A 90 -4.89 -0.25 -6.33
CA ALA A 90 -3.46 -0.18 -6.12
C ALA A 90 -2.77 -1.54 -6.33
N ALA A 91 -3.47 -2.66 -6.07
CA ALA A 91 -2.90 -3.99 -6.34
C ALA A 91 -2.66 -4.21 -7.83
N ILE A 92 -3.54 -3.69 -8.70
CA ILE A 92 -3.37 -3.77 -10.16
C ILE A 92 -2.27 -2.81 -10.63
N LEU A 93 -2.31 -1.56 -10.16
CA LEU A 93 -1.35 -0.54 -10.58
C LEU A 93 0.09 -0.89 -10.19
N LEU A 94 0.30 -1.57 -9.06
CA LEU A 94 1.62 -2.08 -8.65
C LEU A 94 2.25 -3.06 -9.66
N GLY A 95 1.47 -3.65 -10.54
CA GLY A 95 2.00 -4.45 -11.65
C GLY A 95 2.88 -3.66 -12.65
N MET A 96 2.86 -2.34 -12.58
CA MET A 96 3.68 -1.45 -13.43
C MET A 96 4.84 -0.80 -12.65
N THR A 97 4.95 -1.01 -11.34
CA THR A 97 5.97 -0.33 -10.52
C THR A 97 7.38 -0.76 -10.86
N LYS A 98 8.30 0.20 -10.80
CA LYS A 98 9.75 -0.04 -10.82
C LYS A 98 10.41 0.34 -9.48
N ALA A 99 9.61 0.88 -8.57
CA ALA A 99 10.08 1.27 -7.24
C ALA A 99 10.30 0.05 -6.35
N ASP A 100 11.25 0.15 -5.43
CA ASP A 100 11.37 -0.80 -4.35
C ASP A 100 10.19 -0.67 -3.40
N ILE A 101 9.64 -1.78 -2.92
CA ILE A 101 8.46 -1.75 -2.07
C ILE A 101 8.64 -2.50 -0.75
N PHE A 102 8.06 -1.93 0.29
CA PHE A 102 7.86 -2.56 1.58
C PHE A 102 6.38 -2.50 1.96
N MET A 103 5.83 -3.63 2.37
CA MET A 103 4.44 -3.72 2.82
C MET A 103 4.35 -4.32 4.22
N GLU A 104 3.49 -3.78 5.06
CA GLU A 104 3.03 -4.41 6.30
C GLU A 104 1.59 -4.87 6.14
N ALA A 105 1.31 -6.13 6.52
CA ALA A 105 -0.03 -6.69 6.51
C ALA A 105 -0.41 -7.24 7.89
N GLY A 106 -1.48 -6.73 8.48
CA GLY A 106 -2.02 -7.24 9.74
C GLY A 106 -2.97 -8.42 9.52
N LEU A 107 -2.71 -9.57 10.14
CA LEU A 107 -3.53 -10.76 9.92
C LEU A 107 -4.93 -10.66 10.53
N ILE A 108 -5.13 -9.78 11.51
CA ILE A 108 -6.45 -9.51 12.11
C ILE A 108 -7.02 -8.15 11.68
N ASP A 109 -6.47 -7.55 10.62
CA ASP A 109 -7.00 -6.31 10.05
C ASP A 109 -8.27 -6.59 9.25
N THR A 110 -9.38 -6.01 9.72
CA THR A 110 -10.69 -6.15 9.08
C THR A 110 -11.02 -5.03 8.08
N ALA A 111 -10.26 -3.95 8.07
CA ALA A 111 -10.43 -2.83 7.14
C ALA A 111 -9.61 -3.01 5.85
N CYS A 112 -8.35 -3.42 6.02
CA CYS A 112 -7.43 -3.72 4.92
C CYS A 112 -6.93 -5.17 5.08
N PRO A 113 -7.72 -6.17 4.64
CA PRO A 113 -7.42 -7.58 4.88
C PRO A 113 -6.07 -8.00 4.29
N ALA A 114 -5.29 -8.78 5.04
CA ALA A 114 -3.99 -9.26 4.61
C ALA A 114 -3.99 -9.98 3.24
N PRO A 115 -5.02 -10.78 2.86
CA PRO A 115 -5.09 -11.35 1.52
C PRO A 115 -5.13 -10.32 0.39
N CYS A 116 -5.76 -9.16 0.61
CA CYS A 116 -5.80 -8.09 -0.39
C CYS A 116 -4.43 -7.42 -0.54
N ILE A 117 -3.71 -7.24 0.57
CA ILE A 117 -2.35 -6.69 0.56
C ILE A 117 -1.39 -7.69 -0.13
N ALA A 118 -1.52 -8.98 0.17
CA ALA A 118 -0.76 -10.04 -0.48
C ALA A 118 -1.02 -10.10 -1.99
N ALA A 119 -2.24 -9.86 -2.45
CA ALA A 119 -2.56 -9.78 -3.88
C ALA A 119 -1.77 -8.64 -4.55
N GLY A 120 -1.72 -7.45 -3.93
CA GLY A 120 -0.90 -6.34 -4.41
C GLY A 120 0.60 -6.67 -4.44
N TYR A 121 1.10 -7.31 -3.38
CA TYR A 121 2.49 -7.75 -3.31
C TYR A 121 2.84 -8.76 -4.41
N ASN A 122 1.99 -9.75 -4.63
CA ASN A 122 2.22 -10.78 -5.64
C ASN A 122 2.24 -10.19 -7.06
N ASN A 123 1.37 -9.23 -7.34
CA ASN A 123 1.29 -8.58 -8.64
C ASN A 123 2.37 -7.52 -8.87
N ALA A 124 3.00 -7.00 -7.82
CA ALA A 124 3.99 -5.94 -7.94
C ALA A 124 5.19 -6.37 -8.78
N ALA A 125 5.51 -5.56 -9.81
CA ALA A 125 6.69 -5.75 -10.70
C ALA A 125 7.96 -5.11 -10.13
N SER A 126 7.99 -4.84 -8.83
CA SER A 126 9.12 -4.25 -8.11
C SER A 126 10.37 -5.12 -8.22
N PRO A 127 11.56 -4.51 -8.46
CA PRO A 127 12.83 -5.22 -8.45
C PRO A 127 13.21 -5.73 -7.05
N VAL A 128 12.88 -4.96 -6.01
CA VAL A 128 13.05 -5.33 -4.61
C VAL A 128 11.72 -5.17 -3.89
N LYS A 129 11.18 -6.27 -3.39
CA LYS A 129 9.90 -6.25 -2.68
C LYS A 129 9.93 -7.09 -1.41
N ASN A 130 9.36 -6.53 -0.36
CA ASN A 130 9.21 -7.19 0.93
C ASN A 130 7.79 -7.00 1.47
N ILE A 131 7.24 -8.06 2.05
CA ILE A 131 5.99 -8.02 2.80
C ILE A 131 6.20 -8.71 4.14
N LEU A 132 5.81 -8.04 5.22
CA LEU A 132 5.83 -8.61 6.55
C LEU A 132 4.40 -8.76 7.09
N PHE A 133 4.09 -9.95 7.55
CA PHE A 133 2.81 -10.28 8.16
C PHE A 133 2.90 -10.18 9.68
N SER A 134 2.03 -9.36 10.26
CA SER A 134 1.92 -9.22 11.71
C SER A 134 0.72 -9.98 12.25
N PRO A 135 0.91 -11.09 12.98
CA PRO A 135 -0.19 -11.97 13.43
C PRO A 135 -1.23 -11.25 14.28
N TYR A 136 -0.79 -10.36 15.15
CA TYR A 136 -1.64 -9.71 16.16
C TYR A 136 -1.95 -8.24 15.84
N ARG A 137 -1.77 -7.84 14.59
CA ARG A 137 -1.97 -6.47 14.15
C ARG A 137 -3.37 -6.27 13.58
N PRO A 138 -4.24 -5.53 14.28
CA PRO A 138 -5.46 -4.98 13.70
C PRO A 138 -5.14 -3.76 12.85
N HIS A 139 -6.14 -3.10 12.28
CA HIS A 139 -5.93 -1.91 11.43
C HIS A 139 -5.16 -0.79 12.14
N SER A 140 -5.39 -0.56 13.42
CA SER A 140 -4.64 0.43 14.21
C SER A 140 -3.53 -0.24 15.02
N SER A 141 -2.27 0.22 14.84
CA SER A 141 -1.15 -0.22 15.68
C SER A 141 -1.33 0.14 17.16
N LYS A 142 -2.16 1.15 17.47
CA LYS A 142 -2.52 1.49 18.85
C LYS A 142 -3.35 0.41 19.53
N SER A 143 -4.05 -0.41 18.75
CA SER A 143 -4.91 -1.49 19.23
C SER A 143 -4.21 -2.84 19.25
N ILE A 144 -2.90 -2.91 18.98
CA ILE A 144 -2.11 -4.11 19.23
C ILE A 144 -2.08 -4.38 20.73
N ASP A 145 -2.41 -5.62 21.12
CA ASP A 145 -2.33 -6.04 22.53
C ASP A 145 -0.91 -5.81 23.06
N PHE A 146 -0.80 -5.28 24.28
CA PHE A 146 0.50 -4.93 24.87
C PHE A 146 1.48 -6.12 24.93
N ARG A 147 0.98 -7.36 25.03
CA ARG A 147 1.78 -8.59 25.04
C ARG A 147 2.52 -8.84 23.72
N HIS A 148 1.99 -8.35 22.61
CA HIS A 148 2.54 -8.54 21.25
C HIS A 148 3.18 -7.27 20.68
N LYS A 149 3.11 -6.16 21.42
CA LYS A 149 3.57 -4.87 20.93
C LYS A 149 5.08 -4.81 20.76
N GLN A 150 5.81 -5.45 21.65
CA GLN A 150 7.28 -5.49 21.56
C GLN A 150 7.74 -6.33 20.37
N GLU A 151 7.16 -7.52 20.19
CA GLU A 151 7.44 -8.38 19.02
C GLU A 151 7.12 -7.67 17.71
N TRP A 152 5.98 -6.99 17.63
CA TRP A 152 5.63 -6.19 16.45
C TRP A 152 6.65 -5.08 16.20
N LYS A 153 7.09 -4.38 17.23
CA LYS A 153 8.07 -3.33 17.12
C LYS A 153 9.39 -3.86 16.54
N GLU A 154 9.95 -4.92 17.13
CA GLU A 154 11.22 -5.49 16.72
C GLU A 154 11.18 -6.12 15.33
N SER A 155 10.08 -6.75 14.94
CA SER A 155 10.00 -7.49 13.68
C SER A 155 9.50 -6.64 12.51
N ILE A 156 8.63 -5.67 12.76
CA ILE A 156 7.95 -4.92 11.69
C ILE A 156 8.40 -3.46 11.64
N LEU A 157 8.36 -2.78 12.80
CA LEU A 157 8.66 -1.36 12.85
C LEU A 157 10.15 -1.12 12.53
N ASP A 158 11.05 -1.88 13.12
CA ASP A 158 12.48 -1.74 12.89
C ASP A 158 12.85 -2.06 11.41
N ALA A 159 12.21 -3.10 10.83
CA ALA A 159 12.42 -3.42 9.41
C ALA A 159 11.87 -2.32 8.46
N ARG A 160 10.75 -1.71 8.83
CA ARG A 160 10.18 -0.59 8.08
C ARG A 160 11.08 0.66 8.16
N GLU A 161 11.55 0.99 9.35
CA GLU A 161 12.46 2.12 9.56
C GLU A 161 13.77 1.91 8.79
N ALA A 162 14.34 0.70 8.83
CA ALA A 162 15.53 0.35 8.05
C ALA A 162 15.28 0.49 6.53
N PHE A 163 14.11 0.07 6.03
CA PHE A 163 13.76 0.27 4.63
C PHE A 163 13.72 1.76 4.27
N ILE A 164 13.07 2.59 5.08
CA ILE A 164 12.97 4.03 4.85
C ILE A 164 14.36 4.68 4.86
N GLU A 165 15.17 4.40 5.88
CA GLU A 165 16.52 4.96 5.99
C GLU A 165 17.43 4.59 4.82
N ASN A 166 17.37 3.35 4.36
CA ASN A 166 18.20 2.88 3.25
C ASN A 166 17.85 3.57 1.91
N HIS A 167 16.62 4.06 1.77
CA HIS A 167 16.17 4.77 0.55
C HIS A 167 16.24 6.29 0.67
N LEU A 168 16.66 6.83 1.82
CA LEU A 168 16.91 8.26 2.03
C LEU A 168 18.40 8.62 2.09
N LYS A 169 19.27 7.64 2.14
CA LYS A 169 20.75 7.80 2.10
C LYS A 169 21.23 7.74 0.66
#